data_8851864bf83311fd761d98409aa19b51
#
_entry.id   8851864bf83311fd761d98409aa19b51
#
_cell.length_a   1.000
_cell.length_b   1.000
_cell.length_c   1.000
_cell.angle_alpha   90.00
_cell.angle_beta   90.00
_cell.angle_gamma   90.00
#
_symmetry.space_group_name_H-M   'P 1'
#
loop_
_entity.id
_entity.type
_entity.pdbx_description
1 polymer ?
#
loop_
_entity_poly.entity_id
_entity_poly.type
_entity_poly.pdbx_seq_one_letter_code
_entity_poly.pdbx_strand_id
1 'polypeptide(L)'
;MNRIKVVQQALDERAKPVYLEIGVSYGFAFRRIAAAEKIAVDPAFRLSARSRRLADAKAQATHYFDNTSDAFFASQSAFLAQRGIDVALIDGLHSYGQVVRDVENTLRYLRDDGIIVLHDCNPRTASIGFPATSYDDFRAQNRRQSLLWLTAPPWSGDVWKAIVHLRSTRDDLRIAVLNCDFGVGLVRRGSAESRLSYTPARSS
;
A
#
# COMPACT_ATOMS: atom_id res chain seq x y z
N MET A 1 7.33 -7.72 -13.95
CA MET A 1 6.18 -6.95 -13.47
C MET A 1 6.57 -6.30 -12.14
N ASN A 2 6.00 -5.16 -11.77
CA ASN A 2 6.18 -4.51 -10.46
C ASN A 2 4.90 -3.74 -10.10
N ARG A 3 4.79 -3.26 -8.84
CA ARG A 3 3.59 -2.54 -8.34
C ARG A 3 3.16 -1.36 -9.22
N ILE A 4 4.11 -0.59 -9.79
CA ILE A 4 3.80 0.57 -10.65
C ILE A 4 3.06 0.13 -11.91
N LYS A 5 3.54 -0.94 -12.57
CA LYS A 5 2.88 -1.47 -13.78
C LYS A 5 1.49 -2.03 -13.46
N VAL A 6 1.35 -2.73 -12.32
CA VAL A 6 0.05 -3.27 -11.86
C VAL A 6 -0.95 -2.14 -11.62
N VAL A 7 -0.55 -1.11 -10.88
CA VAL A 7 -1.39 0.06 -10.61
C VAL A 7 -1.75 0.78 -11.90
N GLN A 8 -0.76 1.05 -12.78
CA GLN A 8 -1.02 1.77 -14.03
C GLN A 8 -1.98 0.98 -14.93
N GLN A 9 -1.78 -0.32 -15.09
CA GLN A 9 -2.67 -1.17 -15.87
C GLN A 9 -4.10 -1.14 -15.34
N ALA A 10 -4.29 -1.18 -14.02
CA ALA A 10 -5.61 -1.07 -13.40
C ALA A 10 -6.25 0.31 -13.61
N LEU A 11 -5.47 1.39 -13.67
CA LEU A 11 -5.96 2.74 -13.96
C LEU A 11 -6.32 2.94 -15.44
N ASP A 12 -5.53 2.35 -16.36
CA ASP A 12 -5.73 2.49 -17.80
C ASP A 12 -7.06 1.88 -18.29
N GLU A 13 -7.64 0.96 -17.53
CA GLU A 13 -8.95 0.36 -17.79
C GLU A 13 -10.13 1.29 -17.43
N ARG A 14 -9.88 2.50 -16.89
CA ARG A 14 -10.90 3.39 -16.33
C ARG A 14 -10.93 4.77 -16.97
N ALA A 15 -12.14 5.32 -17.12
CA ALA A 15 -12.31 6.70 -17.56
C ALA A 15 -12.15 7.65 -16.36
N LYS A 16 -11.18 8.59 -16.43
CA LYS A 16 -10.92 9.60 -15.38
C LYS A 16 -10.69 8.99 -13.98
N PRO A 17 -9.76 8.04 -13.82
CA PRO A 17 -9.57 7.33 -12.57
C PRO A 17 -9.04 8.22 -11.44
N VAL A 18 -9.46 7.91 -10.21
CA VAL A 18 -8.95 8.46 -8.96
C VAL A 18 -7.97 7.48 -8.34
N TYR A 19 -6.73 7.90 -8.16
CA TYR A 19 -5.64 7.12 -7.58
C TYR A 19 -5.28 7.63 -6.18
N LEU A 20 -5.26 6.73 -5.20
CA LEU A 20 -4.75 6.99 -3.85
C LEU A 20 -3.42 6.26 -3.64
N GLU A 21 -2.41 6.94 -3.07
CA GLU A 21 -1.18 6.30 -2.58
C GLU A 21 -0.96 6.65 -1.11
N ILE A 22 -0.88 5.61 -0.26
CA ILE A 22 -0.51 5.70 1.15
C ILE A 22 0.94 5.25 1.29
N GLY A 23 1.81 6.13 1.83
CA GLY A 23 3.24 5.88 1.93
C GLY A 23 4.00 6.31 0.67
N VAL A 24 3.93 7.58 0.35
CA VAL A 24 4.53 8.16 -0.88
C VAL A 24 6.03 8.35 -0.77
N SER A 25 6.55 8.71 0.41
CA SER A 25 7.96 8.93 0.72
C SER A 25 8.69 9.78 -0.33
N TYR A 26 9.67 9.22 -1.06
CA TYR A 26 10.39 9.89 -2.17
C TYR A 26 9.58 10.00 -3.47
N GLY A 27 8.35 9.50 -3.51
CA GLY A 27 7.46 9.52 -4.66
C GLY A 27 7.88 8.60 -5.80
N PHE A 28 8.55 7.49 -5.49
CA PHE A 28 9.06 6.59 -6.52
C PHE A 28 7.94 6.04 -7.42
N ALA A 29 6.84 5.58 -6.85
CA ALA A 29 5.67 5.14 -7.59
C ALA A 29 4.83 6.36 -8.03
N PHE A 30 4.49 7.23 -7.10
CA PHE A 30 3.56 8.35 -7.31
C PHE A 30 3.89 9.21 -8.53
N ARG A 31 5.16 9.60 -8.73
CA ARG A 31 5.59 10.44 -9.88
C ARG A 31 5.54 9.73 -11.25
N ARG A 32 5.42 8.39 -11.26
CA ARG A 32 5.40 7.58 -12.49
C ARG A 32 4.00 7.24 -12.93
N ILE A 33 3.07 7.14 -12.01
CA ILE A 33 1.68 6.77 -12.24
C ILE A 33 0.92 7.98 -12.81
N ALA A 34 0.14 7.71 -13.86
CA ALA A 34 -0.77 8.66 -14.48
C ALA A 34 -2.22 8.32 -14.08
N ALA A 35 -2.99 9.31 -13.66
CA ALA A 35 -4.42 9.20 -13.36
C ALA A 35 -5.09 10.56 -13.56
N ALA A 36 -6.41 10.60 -13.68
CA ALA A 36 -7.11 11.89 -13.78
C ALA A 36 -6.98 12.69 -12.48
N GLU A 37 -7.15 12.03 -11.34
CA GLU A 37 -6.96 12.63 -10.03
C GLU A 37 -6.03 11.76 -9.19
N LYS A 38 -5.09 12.39 -8.47
CA LYS A 38 -4.11 11.70 -7.63
C LYS A 38 -4.13 12.24 -6.21
N ILE A 39 -4.16 11.33 -5.25
CA ILE A 39 -4.21 11.62 -3.81
C ILE A 39 -2.97 10.97 -3.17
N ALA A 40 -2.11 11.80 -2.60
CA ALA A 40 -0.89 11.40 -1.92
C ALA A 40 -1.05 11.56 -0.41
N VAL A 41 -0.79 10.51 0.36
CA VAL A 41 -0.85 10.51 1.82
C VAL A 41 0.46 10.02 2.38
N ASP A 42 1.15 10.86 3.14
CA ASP A 42 2.40 10.50 3.81
C ASP A 42 2.67 11.47 4.97
N PRO A 43 2.99 11.01 6.20
CA PRO A 43 3.26 11.91 7.33
C PRO A 43 4.61 12.63 7.24
N ALA A 44 5.47 12.26 6.27
CA ALA A 44 6.81 12.83 6.11
C ALA A 44 7.27 12.76 4.66
N PHE A 45 6.64 13.52 3.78
CA PHE A 45 7.02 13.59 2.36
C PHE A 45 8.49 13.92 2.17
N ARG A 46 9.19 13.05 1.43
CA ARG A 46 10.56 13.24 0.98
C ARG A 46 10.67 13.55 -0.52
N LEU A 47 9.55 13.95 -1.13
CA LEU A 47 9.49 14.33 -2.55
C LEU A 47 10.31 15.59 -2.81
N SER A 48 11.26 15.51 -3.75
CA SER A 48 11.90 16.71 -4.30
C SER A 48 10.90 17.54 -5.12
N ALA A 49 11.16 18.84 -5.28
CA ALA A 49 10.35 19.72 -6.13
C ALA A 49 10.24 19.19 -7.58
N ARG A 50 11.30 18.53 -8.09
CA ARG A 50 11.29 17.87 -9.40
C ARG A 50 10.33 16.68 -9.42
N SER A 51 10.35 15.84 -8.38
CA SER A 51 9.46 14.68 -8.28
C SER A 51 8.00 15.10 -8.18
N ARG A 52 7.71 16.18 -7.45
CA ARG A 52 6.37 16.76 -7.34
C ARG A 52 5.87 17.25 -8.70
N ARG A 53 6.67 18.05 -9.42
CA ARG A 53 6.31 18.51 -10.78
C ARG A 53 6.05 17.34 -11.75
N LEU A 54 6.86 16.28 -11.69
CA LEU A 54 6.65 15.09 -12.51
C LEU A 54 5.37 14.34 -12.15
N ALA A 55 4.98 14.31 -10.87
CA ALA A 55 3.74 13.71 -10.42
C ALA A 55 2.53 14.51 -10.90
N ASP A 56 2.59 15.85 -10.75
CA ASP A 56 1.52 16.77 -11.13
C ASP A 56 1.29 16.78 -12.65
N ALA A 57 2.35 16.70 -13.45
CA ALA A 57 2.27 16.63 -14.91
C ALA A 57 1.55 15.36 -15.44
N LYS A 58 1.27 14.38 -14.57
CA LYS A 58 0.59 13.12 -14.93
C LYS A 58 -0.84 13.05 -14.39
N ALA A 59 -1.42 14.17 -13.99
CA ALA A 59 -2.79 14.25 -13.49
C ALA A 59 -3.44 15.57 -13.89
N GLN A 60 -4.77 15.61 -13.90
CA GLN A 60 -5.54 16.83 -14.00
C GLN A 60 -5.59 17.56 -12.64
N ALA A 61 -5.59 16.78 -11.54
CA ALA A 61 -5.53 17.29 -10.18
C ALA A 61 -4.66 16.38 -9.31
N THR A 62 -3.86 16.97 -8.40
CA THR A 62 -3.05 16.25 -7.43
C THR A 62 -3.24 16.86 -6.04
N HIS A 63 -3.55 16.02 -5.07
CA HIS A 63 -3.76 16.41 -3.68
C HIS A 63 -2.69 15.77 -2.80
N TYR A 64 -2.09 16.55 -1.91
CA TYR A 64 -1.05 16.10 -0.98
C TYR A 64 -1.52 16.31 0.45
N PHE A 65 -1.55 15.24 1.23
CA PHE A 65 -1.94 15.25 2.64
C PHE A 65 -0.76 14.81 3.49
N ASP A 66 -0.17 15.77 4.21
CA ASP A 66 0.92 15.56 5.16
C ASP A 66 0.35 15.05 6.50
N ASN A 67 -0.10 13.81 6.48
CA ASN A 67 -0.81 13.16 7.58
C ASN A 67 -0.49 11.66 7.62
N THR A 68 -0.67 11.04 8.78
CA THR A 68 -0.81 9.58 8.85
C THR A 68 -2.07 9.16 8.10
N SER A 69 -2.11 7.93 7.61
CA SER A 69 -3.32 7.38 6.94
C SER A 69 -4.53 7.41 7.87
N ASP A 70 -4.38 7.10 9.17
CA ASP A 70 -5.48 7.17 10.14
C ASP A 70 -6.05 8.59 10.26
N ALA A 71 -5.19 9.61 10.39
CA ALA A 71 -5.61 11.01 10.46
C ALA A 71 -6.24 11.49 9.13
N PHE A 72 -5.70 11.05 8.00
CA PHE A 72 -6.25 11.34 6.67
C PHE A 72 -7.67 10.81 6.54
N PHE A 73 -7.90 9.53 6.80
CA PHE A 73 -9.24 8.93 6.68
C PHE A 73 -10.24 9.53 7.68
N ALA A 74 -9.79 9.91 8.88
CA ALA A 74 -10.63 10.56 9.87
C ALA A 74 -11.07 11.97 9.46
N SER A 75 -10.15 12.76 8.86
CA SER A 75 -10.39 14.19 8.54
C SER A 75 -10.94 14.40 7.12
N GLN A 76 -10.71 13.49 6.17
CA GLN A 76 -11.03 13.68 4.75
C GLN A 76 -12.22 12.82 4.27
N SER A 77 -13.09 12.39 5.18
CA SER A 77 -14.22 11.51 4.85
C SER A 77 -15.15 12.09 3.79
N ALA A 78 -15.53 13.37 3.89
CA ALA A 78 -16.38 14.06 2.90
C ALA A 78 -15.69 14.20 1.54
N PHE A 79 -14.38 14.53 1.55
CA PHE A 79 -13.56 14.64 0.35
C PHE A 79 -13.52 13.29 -0.41
N LEU A 80 -13.31 12.19 0.31
CA LEU A 80 -13.25 10.84 -0.26
C LEU A 80 -14.63 10.34 -0.73
N ALA A 81 -15.68 10.59 0.06
CA ALA A 81 -17.05 10.18 -0.31
C ALA A 81 -17.53 10.84 -1.61
N GLN A 82 -17.14 12.09 -1.87
CA GLN A 82 -17.49 12.81 -3.10
C GLN A 82 -16.79 12.23 -4.34
N ARG A 83 -15.56 11.72 -4.18
CA ARG A 83 -14.71 11.29 -5.31
C ARG A 83 -14.78 9.79 -5.57
N GLY A 84 -14.76 9.00 -4.52
CA GLY A 84 -14.46 7.59 -4.59
C GLY A 84 -12.99 7.32 -4.92
N ILE A 85 -12.58 6.07 -4.85
CA ILE A 85 -11.23 5.60 -5.17
C ILE A 85 -11.37 4.48 -6.20
N ASP A 86 -10.67 4.59 -7.32
CA ASP A 86 -10.63 3.55 -8.34
C ASP A 86 -9.48 2.56 -8.07
N VAL A 87 -8.29 3.09 -7.79
CA VAL A 87 -7.11 2.28 -7.47
C VAL A 87 -6.37 2.90 -6.29
N ALA A 88 -6.09 2.09 -5.28
CA ALA A 88 -5.23 2.48 -4.17
C ALA A 88 -3.94 1.67 -4.17
N LEU A 89 -2.79 2.31 -3.88
CA LEU A 89 -1.54 1.66 -3.52
C LEU A 89 -1.27 1.90 -2.03
N ILE A 90 -1.10 0.83 -1.26
CA ILE A 90 -0.72 0.87 0.15
C ILE A 90 0.72 0.37 0.26
N ASP A 91 1.64 1.27 0.54
CA ASP A 91 3.09 1.06 0.65
C ASP A 91 3.67 1.94 1.78
N GLY A 92 2.93 2.02 2.89
CA GLY A 92 3.21 2.93 4.00
C GLY A 92 4.03 2.29 5.13
N LEU A 93 3.48 2.26 6.35
CA LEU A 93 4.10 1.58 7.48
C LEU A 93 3.99 0.07 7.30
N HIS A 94 5.13 -0.61 7.20
CA HIS A 94 5.22 -2.05 6.93
C HIS A 94 4.86 -2.90 8.17
N SER A 95 3.76 -2.57 8.84
CA SER A 95 3.24 -3.34 9.97
C SER A 95 1.86 -3.92 9.65
N TYR A 96 1.66 -5.17 10.04
CA TYR A 96 0.42 -5.91 9.86
C TYR A 96 -0.83 -5.13 10.27
N GLY A 97 -0.82 -4.58 11.50
CA GLY A 97 -1.99 -3.88 12.04
C GLY A 97 -2.34 -2.61 11.26
N GLN A 98 -1.33 -1.84 10.79
CA GLN A 98 -1.58 -0.64 10.00
C GLN A 98 -2.10 -0.99 8.61
N VAL A 99 -1.52 -1.98 7.95
CA VAL A 99 -1.96 -2.40 6.62
C VAL A 99 -3.42 -2.88 6.64
N VAL A 100 -3.83 -3.64 7.67
CA VAL A 100 -5.23 -4.04 7.81
C VAL A 100 -6.14 -2.81 7.96
N ARG A 101 -5.79 -1.84 8.82
CA ARG A 101 -6.58 -0.60 8.96
C ARG A 101 -6.63 0.21 7.67
N ASP A 102 -5.51 0.32 6.94
CA ASP A 102 -5.46 1.06 5.67
C ASP A 102 -6.35 0.40 4.60
N VAL A 103 -6.36 -0.93 4.53
CA VAL A 103 -7.28 -1.67 3.64
C VAL A 103 -8.74 -1.42 4.03
N GLU A 104 -9.10 -1.59 5.31
CA GLU A 104 -10.47 -1.41 5.79
C GLU A 104 -10.97 0.03 5.58
N ASN A 105 -10.12 1.02 5.85
CA ASN A 105 -10.45 2.43 5.61
C ASN A 105 -10.60 2.73 4.12
N THR A 106 -9.71 2.21 3.28
CA THR A 106 -9.77 2.39 1.82
C THR A 106 -11.03 1.76 1.24
N LEU A 107 -11.40 0.56 1.70
CA LEU A 107 -12.63 -0.13 1.27
C LEU A 107 -13.90 0.71 1.45
N ARG A 108 -13.98 1.61 2.43
CA ARG A 108 -15.15 2.48 2.64
C ARG A 108 -15.41 3.41 1.47
N TYR A 109 -14.37 3.77 0.73
CA TYR A 109 -14.41 4.73 -0.37
C TYR A 109 -14.03 4.11 -1.72
N LEU A 110 -13.66 2.83 -1.73
CA LEU A 110 -13.32 2.10 -2.95
C LEU A 110 -14.58 1.88 -3.77
N ARG A 111 -14.54 2.20 -5.05
CA ARG A 111 -15.63 1.92 -5.99
C ARG A 111 -15.83 0.41 -6.13
N ASP A 112 -16.99 -0.02 -6.59
CA ASP A 112 -17.34 -1.44 -6.64
C ASP A 112 -16.40 -2.27 -7.52
N ASP A 113 -15.91 -1.70 -8.62
CA ASP A 113 -14.91 -2.29 -9.51
C ASP A 113 -13.47 -1.91 -9.16
N GLY A 114 -13.28 -1.17 -8.07
CA GLY A 114 -12.00 -0.68 -7.62
C GLY A 114 -11.05 -1.78 -7.16
N ILE A 115 -9.76 -1.42 -7.04
CA ILE A 115 -8.72 -2.34 -6.57
C ILE A 115 -7.78 -1.67 -5.57
N ILE A 116 -7.44 -2.39 -4.52
CA ILE A 116 -6.34 -2.04 -3.62
C ILE A 116 -5.14 -2.90 -3.97
N VAL A 117 -4.00 -2.27 -4.19
CA VAL A 117 -2.70 -2.88 -4.43
C VAL A 117 -1.86 -2.73 -3.16
N LEU A 118 -1.38 -3.84 -2.62
CA LEU A 118 -0.52 -3.88 -1.44
C LEU A 118 0.90 -4.22 -1.88
N HIS A 119 1.89 -3.52 -1.34
CA HIS A 119 3.29 -3.89 -1.54
C HIS A 119 3.80 -4.79 -0.41
N ASP A 120 4.93 -5.47 -0.61
CA ASP A 120 5.64 -6.28 0.40
C ASP A 120 4.87 -7.49 0.97
N CYS A 121 3.97 -8.07 0.19
CA CYS A 121 3.12 -9.19 0.60
C CYS A 121 3.80 -10.57 0.57
N ASN A 122 5.02 -10.68 0.03
CA ASN A 122 5.76 -11.95 -0.07
C ASN A 122 7.26 -11.74 0.23
N PRO A 123 7.66 -11.60 1.51
CA PRO A 123 9.06 -11.45 1.88
C PRO A 123 9.85 -12.69 1.50
N ARG A 124 11.00 -12.51 0.82
CA ARG A 124 11.83 -13.62 0.33
C ARG A 124 12.55 -14.38 1.43
N THR A 125 12.75 -13.77 2.58
CA THR A 125 13.40 -14.36 3.76
C THR A 125 12.73 -13.89 5.04
N ALA A 126 12.87 -14.65 6.12
CA ALA A 126 12.35 -14.27 7.43
C ALA A 126 12.93 -12.93 7.93
N SER A 127 14.20 -12.64 7.60
CA SER A 127 14.83 -11.38 8.00
C SER A 127 14.24 -10.15 7.29
N ILE A 128 13.80 -10.29 6.03
CA ILE A 128 13.12 -9.20 5.30
C ILE A 128 11.72 -8.99 5.85
N GLY A 129 11.03 -10.08 6.23
CA GLY A 129 9.68 -10.08 6.81
C GLY A 129 9.66 -9.83 8.33
N PHE A 130 10.75 -9.35 8.92
CA PHE A 130 10.83 -9.15 10.37
C PHE A 130 9.97 -7.96 10.81
N PRO A 131 9.12 -8.12 11.85
CA PRO A 131 8.29 -7.03 12.35
C PRO A 131 9.16 -5.97 13.05
N ALA A 132 8.93 -4.70 12.71
CA ALA A 132 9.56 -3.56 13.35
C ALA A 132 8.62 -2.35 13.29
N THR A 133 8.81 -1.39 14.19
CA THR A 133 7.98 -0.20 14.27
C THR A 133 8.36 0.87 13.26
N SER A 134 9.57 0.78 12.68
CA SER A 134 10.08 1.66 11.66
C SER A 134 11.27 1.01 10.94
N TYR A 135 11.72 1.61 9.83
CA TYR A 135 12.94 1.17 9.16
C TYR A 135 14.20 1.33 10.03
N ASP A 136 14.26 2.39 10.85
CA ASP A 136 15.38 2.59 11.77
C ASP A 136 15.39 1.57 12.91
N ASP A 137 14.21 1.20 13.43
CA ASP A 137 14.04 0.12 14.40
C ASP A 137 14.50 -1.22 13.79
N PHE A 138 14.05 -1.54 12.57
CA PHE A 138 14.51 -2.72 11.83
C PHE A 138 16.03 -2.77 11.70
N ARG A 139 16.68 -1.65 11.32
CA ARG A 139 18.14 -1.56 11.21
C ARG A 139 18.83 -1.75 12.56
N ALA A 140 18.27 -1.17 13.62
CA ALA A 140 18.84 -1.30 14.97
C ALA A 140 18.82 -2.76 15.46
N GLN A 141 17.73 -3.47 15.20
CA GLN A 141 17.57 -4.88 15.58
C GLN A 141 18.42 -5.83 14.72
N ASN A 142 18.73 -5.44 13.48
CA ASN A 142 19.48 -6.24 12.51
C ASN A 142 20.91 -5.71 12.25
N ARG A 143 21.54 -5.07 13.22
CA ARG A 143 22.86 -4.42 13.07
C ARG A 143 23.95 -5.30 12.46
N ARG A 144 24.03 -6.58 12.83
CA ARG A 144 25.04 -7.51 12.28
C ARG A 144 24.84 -7.79 10.79
N GLN A 145 23.58 -7.87 10.32
CA GLN A 145 23.28 -8.04 8.91
C GLN A 145 23.44 -6.72 8.13
N SER A 146 23.12 -5.59 8.76
CA SER A 146 23.24 -4.26 8.14
C SER A 146 24.70 -3.85 7.85
N LEU A 147 25.67 -4.37 8.59
CA LEU A 147 27.11 -4.16 8.33
C LEU A 147 27.64 -4.90 7.09
N LEU A 148 26.96 -5.99 6.69
CA LEU A 148 27.28 -6.76 5.48
C LEU A 148 26.65 -6.19 4.21
N TRP A 149 25.71 -5.25 4.34
CA TRP A 149 25.05 -4.61 3.21
C TRP A 149 25.68 -3.26 2.92
N LEU A 150 26.36 -3.13 1.79
CA LEU A 150 26.87 -1.84 1.27
C LEU A 150 25.72 -0.86 0.92
N THR A 151 24.49 -1.35 0.87
CA THR A 151 23.25 -0.60 0.63
C THR A 151 22.25 -0.89 1.75
N ALA A 152 21.26 -0.03 1.90
CA ALA A 152 20.17 -0.25 2.86
C ALA A 152 19.51 -1.64 2.64
N PRO A 153 19.45 -2.51 3.67
CA PRO A 153 18.84 -3.82 3.52
C PRO A 153 17.35 -3.69 3.19
N PRO A 154 16.79 -4.53 2.29
CA PRO A 154 15.37 -4.52 2.02
C PRO A 154 14.61 -4.94 3.27
N TRP A 155 13.45 -4.31 3.50
CA TRP A 155 12.57 -4.61 4.61
C TRP A 155 11.11 -4.52 4.16
N SER A 156 10.41 -5.64 4.26
CA SER A 156 8.97 -5.76 3.95
C SER A 156 8.09 -5.74 5.20
N GLY A 157 8.68 -5.84 6.39
CA GLY A 157 7.93 -5.97 7.61
C GLY A 157 6.99 -7.17 7.62
N ASP A 158 5.93 -7.11 8.38
CA ASP A 158 4.97 -8.20 8.49
C ASP A 158 3.66 -7.97 7.69
N VAL A 159 3.73 -7.20 6.61
CA VAL A 159 2.62 -6.93 5.66
C VAL A 159 1.96 -8.22 5.17
N TRP A 160 2.74 -9.28 4.90
CA TRP A 160 2.22 -10.57 4.45
C TRP A 160 1.15 -11.17 5.39
N LYS A 161 1.20 -10.85 6.70
CA LYS A 161 0.19 -11.27 7.67
C LYS A 161 -1.17 -10.64 7.41
N ALA A 162 -1.22 -9.43 6.83
CA ALA A 162 -2.48 -8.79 6.45
C ALA A 162 -3.19 -9.60 5.35
N ILE A 163 -2.45 -10.13 4.38
CA ILE A 163 -3.00 -11.03 3.34
C ILE A 163 -3.60 -12.28 3.98
N VAL A 164 -2.86 -12.92 4.90
CA VAL A 164 -3.35 -14.12 5.61
C VAL A 164 -4.61 -13.79 6.41
N HIS A 165 -4.61 -12.68 7.16
CA HIS A 165 -5.74 -12.22 7.95
C HIS A 165 -6.98 -12.00 7.09
N LEU A 166 -6.86 -11.18 6.05
CA LEU A 166 -7.99 -10.84 5.17
C LEU A 166 -8.55 -12.10 4.48
N ARG A 167 -7.71 -13.00 3.99
CA ARG A 167 -8.13 -14.26 3.39
C ARG A 167 -8.77 -15.25 4.37
N SER A 168 -8.52 -15.08 5.67
CA SER A 168 -9.10 -15.93 6.71
C SER A 168 -10.41 -15.38 7.26
N THR A 169 -10.60 -14.05 7.24
CA THR A 169 -11.71 -13.36 7.92
C THR A 169 -12.75 -12.76 6.98
N ARG A 170 -12.40 -12.46 5.71
CA ARG A 170 -13.26 -11.76 4.76
C ARG A 170 -13.69 -12.69 3.61
N ASP A 171 -14.99 -12.93 3.49
CA ASP A 171 -15.59 -13.72 2.41
C ASP A 171 -16.15 -12.86 1.26
N ASP A 172 -16.17 -11.55 1.47
CA ASP A 172 -16.59 -10.52 0.53
C ASP A 172 -15.43 -9.89 -0.27
N LEU A 173 -14.21 -10.45 -0.14
CA LEU A 173 -13.03 -9.96 -0.85
C LEU A 173 -12.36 -11.07 -1.68
N ARG A 174 -12.02 -10.73 -2.91
CA ARG A 174 -11.09 -11.50 -3.76
C ARG A 174 -9.68 -11.02 -3.54
N ILE A 175 -8.78 -11.92 -3.13
CA ILE A 175 -7.43 -11.58 -2.74
C ILE A 175 -6.45 -12.52 -3.43
N ALA A 176 -5.50 -11.94 -4.17
CA ALA A 176 -4.39 -12.64 -4.82
C ALA A 176 -3.06 -11.97 -4.50
N VAL A 177 -1.97 -12.71 -4.60
CA VAL A 177 -0.60 -12.16 -4.48
C VAL A 177 0.19 -12.55 -5.71
N LEU A 178 0.69 -11.55 -6.43
CA LEU A 178 1.61 -11.72 -7.54
C LEU A 178 3.03 -11.92 -7.02
N ASN A 179 3.70 -12.96 -7.48
CA ASN A 179 5.09 -13.26 -7.09
C ASN A 179 6.09 -12.36 -7.85
N CYS A 180 6.04 -11.07 -7.60
CA CYS A 180 6.95 -10.07 -8.14
C CYS A 180 7.09 -8.90 -7.15
N ASP A 181 8.18 -8.12 -7.24
CA ASP A 181 8.39 -6.88 -6.47
C ASP A 181 8.12 -7.06 -4.95
N PHE A 182 8.71 -8.09 -4.32
CA PHE A 182 8.50 -8.51 -2.91
C PHE A 182 7.06 -8.93 -2.58
N GLY A 183 6.26 -9.29 -3.59
CA GLY A 183 4.86 -9.65 -3.48
C GLY A 183 3.93 -8.45 -3.60
N VAL A 184 3.15 -8.46 -4.68
CA VAL A 184 2.11 -7.45 -4.92
C VAL A 184 0.75 -8.07 -4.62
N GLY A 185 0.15 -7.68 -3.51
CA GLY A 185 -1.20 -8.09 -3.11
C GLY A 185 -2.25 -7.32 -3.91
N LEU A 186 -3.30 -8.00 -4.32
CA LEU A 186 -4.46 -7.45 -5.01
C LEU A 186 -5.69 -7.74 -4.18
N VAL A 187 -6.44 -6.72 -3.80
CA VAL A 187 -7.68 -6.84 -3.04
C VAL A 187 -8.80 -6.16 -3.81
N ARG A 188 -9.88 -6.89 -4.09
CA ARG A 188 -11.09 -6.40 -4.77
C ARG A 188 -12.34 -6.88 -4.03
N ARG A 189 -13.44 -6.17 -4.16
CA ARG A 189 -14.76 -6.66 -3.73
C ARG A 189 -15.16 -7.89 -4.54
N GLY A 190 -15.88 -8.80 -3.93
CA GLY A 190 -16.44 -10.00 -4.57
C GLY A 190 -16.26 -11.23 -3.69
N SER A 191 -16.98 -12.29 -3.99
CA SER A 191 -16.92 -13.53 -3.21
C SER A 191 -15.51 -14.13 -3.23
N ALA A 192 -15.01 -14.52 -2.07
CA ALA A 192 -13.72 -15.17 -1.94
C ALA A 192 -13.67 -16.49 -2.72
N GLU A 193 -12.61 -16.70 -3.52
CA GLU A 193 -12.44 -17.97 -4.26
C GLU A 193 -12.09 -19.13 -3.32
N SER A 194 -11.35 -18.84 -2.24
CA SER A 194 -11.03 -19.78 -1.17
C SER A 194 -10.69 -19.02 0.11
N ARG A 195 -11.07 -19.58 1.26
CA ARG A 195 -10.65 -19.08 2.57
C ARG A 195 -9.44 -19.86 3.07
N LEU A 196 -8.54 -19.18 3.74
CA LEU A 196 -7.48 -19.85 4.49
C LEU A 196 -8.06 -20.28 5.85
N SER A 197 -7.95 -21.58 6.17
CA SER A 197 -8.24 -22.09 7.50
C SER A 197 -7.04 -21.81 8.42
N TYR A 198 -6.83 -20.55 8.77
CA TYR A 198 -5.75 -20.14 9.67
C TYR A 198 -6.34 -19.49 10.92
N THR A 199 -6.04 -20.06 12.07
CA THR A 199 -6.29 -19.40 13.36
C THR A 199 -4.97 -18.78 13.80
N PRO A 200 -4.86 -17.45 13.90
CA PRO A 200 -3.65 -16.82 14.42
C PRO A 200 -3.36 -17.38 15.81
N ALA A 201 -2.14 -17.89 16.03
CA ALA A 201 -1.71 -18.22 17.38
C ALA A 201 -1.84 -16.93 18.22
N ARG A 202 -2.58 -16.99 19.32
CA ARG A 202 -2.66 -15.87 20.26
C ARG A 202 -1.23 -15.57 20.70
N SER A 203 -0.76 -14.35 20.42
CA SER A 203 0.49 -13.86 20.96
C SER A 203 0.35 -13.84 22.48
N SER A 204 1.03 -14.77 23.14
CA SER A 204 1.26 -14.75 24.60
C SER A 204 2.19 -13.59 24.94
#